data_4e4bba50672aafd5f26843396551c994
#
_entry.id   4e4bba50672aafd5f26843396551c994
#
_cell.length_a   1.000
_cell.length_b   1.000
_cell.length_c   1.000
_cell.angle_alpha   90.00
_cell.angle_beta   90.00
_cell.angle_gamma   90.00
#
_symmetry.space_group_name_H-M   'P 1'
#
loop_
_entity.id
_entity.type
_entity.pdbx_description
1 polymer ?
#
loop_
_entity_poly.entity_id
_entity_poly.type
_entity_poly.pdbx_seq_one_letter_code
_entity_poly.pdbx_strand_id
1 'polypeptide(L)'
;MLDFAVLVALNKFEKRGAEDALRDVRKQWRCNRVEFKRPDDQVPVFPTIASRFNDPGVNRLFGALCARLDEKAGGDRRWIVTDPGPIELVERRALVPATRSRYLAEIATNGRRAHEAVEHRSLAASRAQSLHEALCTLGDTSVPEPLERYGVTALADGSADSALLRLRAAYNDALESVGTDGLALLRQWPTMAKSATDDQFTYTVRGKEIRGDNYVPTLSHNRVPKLAVPRFRDWGEQLTFLMKENLPGQFPFTAGVYPYRREEEDPTRMF
;
A
#
# COMPACT_ATOMS: atom_id res chain seq x y z
N MET A 1 -11.25 -3.45 -43.44
CA MET A 1 -11.11 -4.41 -42.34
C MET A 1 -12.46 -5.08 -42.00
N LEU A 2 -13.56 -4.33 -41.83
CA LEU A 2 -14.89 -4.90 -41.52
C LEU A 2 -15.45 -5.79 -42.65
N ASP A 3 -15.02 -5.60 -43.89
CA ASP A 3 -15.44 -6.41 -45.06
C ASP A 3 -15.07 -7.89 -44.90
N PHE A 4 -13.94 -8.17 -44.27
CA PHE A 4 -13.42 -9.53 -44.09
C PHE A 4 -13.70 -10.13 -42.73
N ALA A 5 -14.13 -9.30 -41.75
CA ALA A 5 -14.40 -9.75 -40.40
C ALA A 5 -15.72 -10.51 -40.32
N VAL A 6 -15.67 -11.78 -39.93
CA VAL A 6 -16.86 -12.61 -39.71
C VAL A 6 -17.51 -12.27 -38.37
N LEU A 7 -16.71 -12.04 -37.33
CA LEU A 7 -17.13 -11.63 -36.00
C LEU A 7 -16.31 -10.39 -35.59
N VAL A 8 -16.93 -9.46 -34.90
CA VAL A 8 -16.29 -8.21 -34.46
C VAL A 8 -16.45 -8.07 -32.95
N ALA A 9 -15.35 -7.93 -32.21
CA ALA A 9 -15.36 -7.60 -30.80
C ALA A 9 -15.14 -6.10 -30.63
N LEU A 10 -16.10 -5.41 -30.02
CA LEU A 10 -15.94 -4.01 -29.59
C LEU A 10 -15.57 -4.00 -28.09
N ASN A 11 -14.27 -3.98 -27.83
CA ASN A 11 -13.76 -4.05 -26.46
C ASN A 11 -13.79 -2.69 -25.74
N LYS A 12 -13.61 -2.72 -24.40
CA LYS A 12 -13.68 -1.55 -23.51
C LYS A 12 -15.07 -0.90 -23.51
N PHE A 13 -16.10 -1.69 -23.56
CA PHE A 13 -17.48 -1.22 -23.64
C PHE A 13 -17.93 -0.45 -22.39
N GLU A 14 -17.15 -0.49 -21.30
CA GLU A 14 -17.32 0.35 -20.10
C GLU A 14 -16.92 1.82 -20.29
N LYS A 15 -16.34 2.18 -21.41
CA LYS A 15 -15.88 3.55 -21.65
C LYS A 15 -17.02 4.46 -22.17
N ARG A 16 -16.92 5.74 -21.82
CA ARG A 16 -17.84 6.77 -22.32
C ARG A 16 -17.81 6.78 -23.87
N GLY A 17 -18.99 6.79 -24.49
CA GLY A 17 -19.14 6.78 -25.94
C GLY A 17 -19.11 5.37 -26.57
N ALA A 18 -19.06 4.30 -25.76
CA ALA A 18 -19.04 2.92 -26.28
C ALA A 18 -20.32 2.54 -27.01
N GLU A 19 -21.49 3.02 -26.55
CA GLU A 19 -22.78 2.81 -27.19
C GLU A 19 -22.86 3.47 -28.56
N ASP A 20 -22.34 4.67 -28.70
CA ASP A 20 -22.25 5.37 -29.98
C ASP A 20 -21.33 4.61 -30.94
N ALA A 21 -20.18 4.18 -30.46
CA ALA A 21 -19.25 3.36 -31.23
C ALA A 21 -19.89 2.04 -31.68
N LEU A 22 -20.68 1.39 -30.83
CA LEU A 22 -21.39 0.15 -31.21
C LEU A 22 -22.38 0.40 -32.35
N ARG A 23 -23.13 1.48 -32.26
CA ARG A 23 -24.09 1.92 -33.28
C ARG A 23 -23.40 2.19 -34.62
N ASP A 24 -22.30 2.92 -34.58
CA ASP A 24 -21.52 3.29 -35.75
C ASP A 24 -20.86 2.07 -36.42
N VAL A 25 -20.27 1.17 -35.64
CA VAL A 25 -19.66 -0.06 -36.15
C VAL A 25 -20.71 -0.98 -36.78
N ARG A 26 -21.89 -1.13 -36.14
CA ARG A 26 -23.01 -1.90 -36.70
C ARG A 26 -23.53 -1.29 -38.00
N LYS A 27 -23.67 0.02 -38.05
CA LYS A 27 -24.06 0.76 -39.25
C LYS A 27 -23.05 0.52 -40.39
N GLN A 28 -21.76 0.68 -40.12
CA GLN A 28 -20.72 0.48 -41.09
C GLN A 28 -20.66 -0.98 -41.60
N TRP A 29 -20.83 -1.96 -40.69
CA TRP A 29 -20.87 -3.37 -41.05
C TRP A 29 -22.02 -3.66 -42.03
N ARG A 30 -23.23 -3.12 -41.80
CA ARG A 30 -24.38 -3.26 -42.70
C ARG A 30 -24.10 -2.60 -44.03
N CYS A 31 -23.51 -1.40 -44.06
CA CYS A 31 -23.17 -0.70 -45.30
C CYS A 31 -22.19 -1.51 -46.15
N ASN A 32 -21.16 -2.08 -45.53
CA ASN A 32 -20.14 -2.84 -46.25
C ASN A 32 -20.67 -4.14 -46.85
N ARG A 33 -21.73 -4.74 -46.23
CA ARG A 33 -22.32 -6.00 -46.71
C ARG A 33 -23.66 -5.83 -47.46
N VAL A 34 -24.08 -4.55 -47.60
CA VAL A 34 -25.37 -4.22 -48.26
C VAL A 34 -26.60 -4.86 -47.53
N GLU A 35 -26.47 -5.12 -46.21
CA GLU A 35 -27.49 -5.77 -45.40
C GLU A 35 -28.26 -4.73 -44.53
N PHE A 36 -28.81 -3.70 -45.15
CA PHE A 36 -29.41 -2.54 -44.43
C PHE A 36 -30.61 -2.90 -43.53
N LYS A 37 -31.31 -3.97 -43.82
CA LYS A 37 -32.52 -4.43 -43.07
C LYS A 37 -32.22 -5.35 -41.90
N ARG A 38 -30.95 -5.73 -41.69
CA ARG A 38 -30.58 -6.67 -40.66
C ARG A 38 -30.74 -6.06 -39.27
N PRO A 39 -31.50 -6.71 -38.35
CA PRO A 39 -31.70 -6.22 -36.98
C PRO A 39 -30.38 -6.12 -36.21
N ASP A 40 -30.31 -5.21 -35.21
CA ASP A 40 -29.11 -4.93 -34.43
C ASP A 40 -28.56 -6.15 -33.65
N ASP A 41 -29.44 -7.02 -33.18
CA ASP A 41 -29.15 -8.26 -32.45
C ASP A 41 -28.53 -9.35 -33.32
N GLN A 42 -28.76 -9.27 -34.62
CA GLN A 42 -28.22 -10.23 -35.61
C GLN A 42 -26.92 -9.78 -36.26
N VAL A 43 -26.51 -8.52 -36.06
CA VAL A 43 -25.21 -8.03 -36.54
C VAL A 43 -24.08 -8.58 -35.65
N PRO A 44 -23.07 -9.28 -36.23
CA PRO A 44 -22.06 -9.99 -35.43
C PRO A 44 -21.00 -9.06 -34.85
N VAL A 45 -21.48 -8.03 -34.16
CA VAL A 45 -20.65 -7.05 -33.41
C VAL A 45 -20.99 -7.20 -31.93
N PHE A 46 -20.03 -7.68 -31.16
CA PHE A 46 -20.19 -8.00 -29.75
C PHE A 46 -19.52 -6.96 -28.88
N PRO A 47 -20.29 -6.22 -28.05
CA PRO A 47 -19.71 -5.37 -27.03
C PRO A 47 -19.07 -6.24 -25.94
N THR A 48 -17.80 -6.00 -25.60
CA THR A 48 -17.03 -6.80 -24.65
C THR A 48 -16.28 -5.92 -23.66
N ILE A 49 -16.13 -6.46 -22.44
CA ILE A 49 -15.33 -5.85 -21.38
C ILE A 49 -14.29 -6.88 -20.92
N ALA A 50 -13.18 -6.96 -21.62
CA ALA A 50 -12.15 -7.98 -21.37
C ALA A 50 -11.52 -7.89 -19.96
N SER A 51 -11.63 -6.75 -19.27
CA SER A 51 -11.19 -6.58 -17.88
C SER A 51 -12.12 -7.21 -16.86
N ARG A 52 -13.32 -7.65 -17.26
CA ARG A 52 -14.29 -8.30 -16.38
C ARG A 52 -14.22 -9.80 -16.50
N PHE A 53 -14.09 -10.48 -15.37
CA PHE A 53 -14.23 -11.94 -15.33
C PHE A 53 -15.66 -12.35 -15.68
N ASN A 54 -15.81 -13.36 -16.55
CA ASN A 54 -17.10 -13.87 -17.00
C ASN A 54 -18.03 -12.82 -17.62
N ASP A 55 -17.48 -11.93 -18.47
CA ASP A 55 -18.25 -10.91 -19.16
C ASP A 55 -19.26 -11.52 -20.14
N PRO A 56 -20.56 -11.16 -20.07
CA PRO A 56 -21.58 -11.70 -20.97
C PRO A 56 -21.31 -11.45 -22.45
N GLY A 57 -20.67 -10.31 -22.79
CA GLY A 57 -20.28 -9.99 -24.17
C GLY A 57 -19.18 -10.89 -24.69
N VAL A 58 -18.18 -11.19 -23.85
CA VAL A 58 -17.12 -12.16 -24.18
C VAL A 58 -17.70 -13.56 -24.35
N ASN A 59 -18.59 -13.99 -23.46
CA ASN A 59 -19.24 -15.31 -23.53
C ASN A 59 -20.05 -15.48 -24.82
N ARG A 60 -20.78 -14.45 -25.25
CA ARG A 60 -21.53 -14.46 -26.52
C ARG A 60 -20.62 -14.49 -27.73
N LEU A 61 -19.54 -13.68 -27.73
CA LEU A 61 -18.54 -13.73 -28.78
C LEU A 61 -17.95 -15.13 -28.91
N PHE A 62 -17.65 -15.79 -27.78
CA PHE A 62 -17.13 -17.15 -27.75
C PHE A 62 -18.15 -18.15 -28.28
N GLY A 63 -19.43 -18.06 -27.88
CA GLY A 63 -20.50 -18.90 -28.42
C GLY A 63 -20.67 -18.73 -29.92
N ALA A 64 -20.66 -17.50 -30.44
CA ALA A 64 -20.72 -17.22 -31.86
C ALA A 64 -19.49 -17.77 -32.62
N LEU A 65 -18.31 -17.69 -32.01
CA LEU A 65 -17.09 -18.29 -32.61
C LEU A 65 -17.22 -19.82 -32.71
N CYS A 66 -17.66 -20.48 -31.65
CA CYS A 66 -17.85 -21.92 -31.64
C CYS A 66 -18.88 -22.36 -32.72
N ALA A 67 -20.00 -21.65 -32.81
CA ALA A 67 -21.01 -21.93 -33.87
C ALA A 67 -20.40 -21.79 -35.28
N ARG A 68 -19.58 -20.80 -35.52
CA ARG A 68 -18.92 -20.65 -36.82
C ARG A 68 -17.85 -21.71 -37.11
N LEU A 69 -17.18 -22.21 -36.07
CA LEU A 69 -16.24 -23.31 -36.22
C LEU A 69 -16.98 -24.62 -36.55
N ASP A 70 -18.13 -24.90 -35.90
CA ASP A 70 -18.98 -26.07 -36.18
C ASP A 70 -19.51 -26.03 -37.61
N GLU A 71 -19.99 -24.87 -38.09
CA GLU A 71 -20.39 -24.69 -39.49
C GLU A 71 -19.28 -25.06 -40.48
N LYS A 72 -18.05 -24.63 -40.21
CA LYS A 72 -16.88 -24.91 -41.04
C LYS A 72 -16.39 -26.34 -40.95
N ALA A 73 -16.62 -27.02 -39.80
CA ALA A 73 -16.20 -28.39 -39.56
C ALA A 73 -17.18 -29.44 -40.12
N GLY A 74 -18.25 -29.05 -40.86
CA GLY A 74 -19.18 -29.96 -41.50
C GLY A 74 -20.40 -30.32 -40.67
N GLY A 75 -20.72 -29.56 -39.62
CA GLY A 75 -21.96 -29.69 -38.86
C GLY A 75 -21.94 -30.69 -37.72
N ASP A 76 -20.85 -31.41 -37.49
CA ASP A 76 -20.62 -32.18 -36.27
C ASP A 76 -20.43 -31.19 -35.11
N ARG A 77 -21.45 -31.08 -34.26
CA ARG A 77 -21.41 -30.20 -33.06
C ARG A 77 -20.35 -30.71 -32.10
N ARG A 78 -19.10 -30.26 -32.33
CA ARG A 78 -17.94 -30.56 -31.48
C ARG A 78 -17.82 -29.56 -30.32
N TRP A 79 -18.40 -28.36 -30.49
CA TRP A 79 -18.30 -27.27 -29.55
C TRP A 79 -19.66 -26.97 -28.93
N ILE A 80 -20.02 -27.74 -27.88
CA ILE A 80 -21.25 -27.47 -27.15
C ILE A 80 -21.02 -26.32 -26.18
N VAL A 81 -21.49 -25.13 -26.56
CA VAL A 81 -21.48 -23.98 -25.68
C VAL A 81 -22.90 -23.75 -25.18
N THR A 82 -23.08 -23.71 -23.88
CA THR A 82 -24.34 -23.32 -23.25
C THR A 82 -24.64 -21.88 -23.64
N ASP A 83 -25.83 -21.64 -24.26
CA ASP A 83 -26.25 -20.27 -24.55
C ASP A 83 -26.21 -19.42 -23.26
N PRO A 84 -25.45 -18.35 -23.22
CA PRO A 84 -25.34 -17.48 -22.02
C PRO A 84 -26.67 -16.73 -21.70
N GLY A 85 -27.72 -16.96 -22.48
CA GLY A 85 -29.04 -16.33 -22.30
C GLY A 85 -29.06 -14.85 -22.73
N PRO A 86 -30.22 -14.17 -22.60
CA PRO A 86 -30.34 -12.75 -22.90
C PRO A 86 -29.40 -11.95 -21.99
N ILE A 87 -28.87 -10.84 -22.52
CA ILE A 87 -28.15 -9.87 -21.69
C ILE A 87 -29.22 -9.23 -20.79
N GLU A 88 -29.49 -9.80 -19.65
CA GLU A 88 -29.88 -8.94 -18.57
C GLU A 88 -28.66 -8.05 -18.30
N LEU A 89 -28.85 -6.75 -18.53
CA LEU A 89 -28.00 -5.70 -17.97
C LEU A 89 -28.21 -5.73 -16.45
N VAL A 90 -27.93 -6.85 -15.84
CA VAL A 90 -27.78 -6.92 -14.40
C VAL A 90 -26.64 -5.95 -14.15
N GLU A 91 -26.97 -4.80 -13.54
CA GLU A 91 -26.00 -3.96 -12.87
C GLU A 91 -25.24 -4.84 -11.88
N ARG A 92 -24.32 -5.66 -12.41
CA ARG A 92 -23.41 -6.41 -11.56
C ARG A 92 -22.59 -5.32 -10.87
N ARG A 93 -22.89 -5.12 -9.60
CA ARG A 93 -22.09 -4.25 -8.72
C ARG A 93 -20.65 -4.65 -8.93
N ALA A 94 -19.93 -3.80 -9.66
CA ALA A 94 -18.50 -4.00 -9.81
C ALA A 94 -17.90 -4.02 -8.40
N LEU A 95 -17.03 -4.97 -8.08
CA LEU A 95 -16.30 -5.02 -6.81
C LEU A 95 -15.65 -3.66 -6.51
N VAL A 96 -15.21 -2.97 -7.56
CA VAL A 96 -14.70 -1.60 -7.49
C VAL A 96 -15.64 -0.70 -8.30
N PRO A 97 -16.31 0.29 -7.70
CA PRO A 97 -17.12 1.27 -8.41
C PRO A 97 -16.35 1.95 -9.55
N ALA A 98 -17.04 2.32 -10.63
CA ALA A 98 -16.42 2.99 -11.78
C ALA A 98 -15.68 4.29 -11.37
N THR A 99 -16.15 4.96 -10.30
CA THR A 99 -15.50 6.13 -9.70
C THR A 99 -14.14 5.81 -9.07
N ARG A 100 -13.89 4.54 -8.73
CA ARG A 100 -12.64 4.04 -8.15
C ARG A 100 -11.87 3.10 -9.08
N SER A 101 -12.05 3.22 -10.39
CA SER A 101 -11.34 2.39 -11.38
C SER A 101 -9.81 2.50 -11.29
N ARG A 102 -9.28 3.55 -10.65
CA ARG A 102 -7.85 3.78 -10.38
C ARG A 102 -7.44 3.48 -8.93
N TYR A 103 -8.29 2.84 -8.16
CA TYR A 103 -8.07 2.61 -6.72
C TYR A 103 -6.70 1.99 -6.40
N LEU A 104 -6.30 0.95 -7.13
CA LEU A 104 -4.97 0.34 -6.93
C LEU A 104 -3.81 1.28 -7.30
N ALA A 105 -3.98 2.08 -8.35
CA ALA A 105 -3.00 3.10 -8.72
C ALA A 105 -2.90 4.21 -7.68
N GLU A 106 -4.02 4.60 -7.08
CA GLU A 106 -4.07 5.59 -5.99
C GLU A 106 -3.36 5.05 -4.75
N ILE A 107 -3.62 3.79 -4.36
CA ILE A 107 -2.91 3.12 -3.25
C ILE A 107 -1.41 3.11 -3.51
N ALA A 108 -0.99 2.67 -4.70
CA ALA A 108 0.42 2.61 -5.06
C ALA A 108 1.09 4.00 -5.05
N THR A 109 0.38 5.03 -5.53
CA THR A 109 0.88 6.41 -5.53
C THR A 109 1.00 6.96 -4.11
N ASN A 110 -0.01 6.72 -3.26
CA ASN A 110 0.03 7.13 -1.86
C ASN A 110 1.13 6.40 -1.08
N GLY A 111 1.30 5.10 -1.34
CA GLY A 111 2.40 4.32 -0.74
C GLY A 111 3.78 4.87 -1.10
N ARG A 112 4.02 5.21 -2.39
CA ARG A 112 5.28 5.84 -2.81
C ARG A 112 5.51 7.18 -2.13
N ARG A 113 4.50 8.06 -2.09
CA ARG A 113 4.60 9.36 -1.41
C ARG A 113 4.88 9.21 0.08
N ALA A 114 4.25 8.22 0.74
CA ALA A 114 4.52 7.93 2.14
C ALA A 114 5.97 7.48 2.35
N HIS A 115 6.49 6.59 1.48
CA HIS A 115 7.88 6.14 1.56
C HIS A 115 8.87 7.29 1.32
N GLU A 116 8.65 8.12 0.30
CA GLU A 116 9.48 9.31 0.03
C GLU A 116 9.48 10.28 1.23
N ALA A 117 8.31 10.50 1.84
CA ALA A 117 8.20 11.36 3.03
C ALA A 117 8.97 10.77 4.22
N VAL A 118 8.93 9.44 4.42
CA VAL A 118 9.69 8.76 5.47
C VAL A 118 11.19 8.89 5.23
N GLU A 119 11.66 8.69 4.01
CA GLU A 119 13.07 8.83 3.64
C GLU A 119 13.58 10.23 3.89
N HIS A 120 12.83 11.26 3.46
CA HIS A 120 13.18 12.66 3.72
C HIS A 120 13.29 12.97 5.22
N ARG A 121 12.29 12.54 6.01
CA ARG A 121 12.27 12.75 7.48
C ARG A 121 13.39 11.97 8.17
N SER A 122 13.71 10.77 7.72
CA SER A 122 14.79 9.95 8.28
C SER A 122 16.15 10.56 8.03
N LEU A 123 16.41 11.08 6.84
CA LEU A 123 17.64 11.84 6.56
C LEU A 123 17.75 13.09 7.42
N ALA A 124 16.63 13.79 7.64
CA ALA A 124 16.60 14.94 8.53
C ALA A 124 16.91 14.55 9.99
N ALA A 125 16.40 13.40 10.46
CA ALA A 125 16.66 12.89 11.79
C ALA A 125 18.14 12.51 11.99
N SER A 126 18.75 11.80 11.01
CA SER A 126 20.19 11.50 11.04
C SER A 126 21.03 12.77 11.07
N ARG A 127 20.65 13.76 10.25
CA ARG A 127 21.30 15.07 10.23
C ARG A 127 21.18 15.80 11.58
N ALA A 128 19.99 15.77 12.18
CA ALA A 128 19.74 16.37 13.48
C ALA A 128 20.65 15.75 14.55
N GLN A 129 20.76 14.41 14.60
CA GLN A 129 21.66 13.73 15.53
C GLN A 129 23.11 14.16 15.32
N SER A 130 23.61 14.14 14.09
CA SER A 130 24.98 14.53 13.77
C SER A 130 25.30 15.97 14.20
N LEU A 131 24.34 16.88 14.01
CA LEU A 131 24.47 18.27 14.45
C LEU A 131 24.47 18.39 15.97
N HIS A 132 23.61 17.65 16.66
CA HIS A 132 23.55 17.60 18.10
C HIS A 132 24.90 17.11 18.71
N GLU A 133 25.42 16.00 18.16
CA GLU A 133 26.73 15.44 18.56
C GLU A 133 27.88 16.41 18.30
N ALA A 134 27.87 17.13 17.17
CA ALA A 134 28.85 18.14 16.84
C ALA A 134 28.80 19.32 17.84
N LEU A 135 27.61 19.81 18.19
CA LEU A 135 27.41 20.87 19.16
C LEU A 135 27.88 20.46 20.56
N CYS A 136 27.60 19.23 20.98
CA CYS A 136 28.13 18.66 22.21
C CYS A 136 29.65 18.59 22.19
N THR A 137 30.27 18.16 21.08
CA THR A 137 31.72 18.04 20.93
C THR A 137 32.42 19.40 20.94
N LEU A 138 31.77 20.42 20.39
CA LEU A 138 32.26 21.81 20.43
C LEU A 138 32.13 22.49 21.81
N GLY A 139 31.51 21.80 22.77
CA GLY A 139 31.33 22.32 24.13
C GLY A 139 30.29 23.42 24.24
N ASP A 140 29.29 23.42 23.39
CA ASP A 140 28.18 24.37 23.50
C ASP A 140 27.39 24.14 24.79
N THR A 141 27.48 25.10 25.71
CA THR A 141 26.82 25.02 27.02
C THR A 141 25.32 25.19 26.97
N SER A 142 24.76 25.57 25.82
CA SER A 142 23.33 25.78 25.61
C SER A 142 22.65 24.62 24.89
N VAL A 143 23.36 23.46 24.66
CA VAL A 143 22.78 22.30 23.97
C VAL A 143 21.54 21.81 24.73
N PRO A 144 20.37 21.76 24.08
CA PRO A 144 19.18 21.23 24.69
C PRO A 144 19.25 19.71 24.83
N GLU A 145 18.30 19.14 25.57
CA GLU A 145 18.12 17.70 25.61
C GLU A 145 17.88 17.11 24.18
N PRO A 146 18.31 15.88 23.92
CA PRO A 146 18.12 15.26 22.61
C PRO A 146 16.69 15.38 22.08
N LEU A 147 16.54 15.74 20.80
CA LEU A 147 15.26 15.98 20.12
C LEU A 147 14.47 17.21 20.59
N GLU A 148 15.08 18.07 21.41
CA GLU A 148 14.54 19.38 21.77
C GLU A 148 15.18 20.50 20.96
N ARG A 149 14.40 21.56 20.70
CA ARG A 149 14.87 22.72 19.91
C ARG A 149 15.58 23.74 20.81
N TYR A 150 16.58 24.39 20.23
CA TYR A 150 17.12 25.61 20.87
C TYR A 150 16.04 26.68 20.96
N GLY A 151 15.96 27.31 22.12
CA GLY A 151 15.11 28.48 22.32
C GLY A 151 15.60 29.72 21.56
N VAL A 152 14.73 30.71 21.42
CA VAL A 152 15.00 31.95 20.68
C VAL A 152 16.22 32.70 21.26
N THR A 153 16.39 32.70 22.58
CA THR A 153 17.52 33.35 23.26
C THR A 153 18.85 32.71 22.90
N ALA A 154 18.93 31.41 22.80
CA ALA A 154 20.15 30.70 22.41
C ALA A 154 20.51 30.89 20.92
N LEU A 155 19.54 31.13 20.06
CA LEU A 155 19.74 31.44 18.65
C LEU A 155 20.15 32.90 18.42
N ALA A 156 19.81 33.79 19.33
CA ALA A 156 20.15 35.25 19.27
C ALA A 156 21.30 35.62 20.17
N ASP A 157 22.07 34.66 20.66
CA ASP A 157 23.18 34.88 21.57
C ASP A 157 24.33 35.63 20.86
N GLY A 158 24.44 36.93 21.09
CA GLY A 158 25.48 37.77 20.51
C GLY A 158 26.91 37.49 21.03
N SER A 159 27.07 36.66 22.06
CA SER A 159 28.37 36.25 22.61
C SER A 159 28.89 34.93 21.96
N ALA A 160 28.04 34.20 21.28
CA ALA A 160 28.41 32.96 20.64
C ALA A 160 29.08 33.15 19.26
N ASP A 161 29.98 32.25 18.89
CA ASP A 161 30.59 32.25 17.55
C ASP A 161 29.50 32.11 16.46
N SER A 162 29.69 32.86 15.38
CA SER A 162 28.79 32.82 14.23
C SER A 162 28.64 31.41 13.60
N ALA A 163 29.66 30.58 13.65
CA ALA A 163 29.62 29.21 13.22
C ALA A 163 28.73 28.36 14.13
N LEU A 164 28.83 28.56 15.43
CA LEU A 164 28.01 27.88 16.43
C LEU A 164 26.52 28.23 16.27
N LEU A 165 26.21 29.51 16.05
CA LEU A 165 24.84 29.95 15.80
C LEU A 165 24.24 29.33 14.55
N ARG A 166 25.02 29.17 13.47
CA ARG A 166 24.59 28.49 12.26
C ARG A 166 24.32 27.02 12.50
N LEU A 167 25.12 26.32 13.31
CA LEU A 167 24.90 24.92 13.66
C LEU A 167 23.64 24.75 14.51
N ARG A 168 23.38 25.64 15.48
CA ARG A 168 22.14 25.65 16.28
C ARG A 168 20.92 25.85 15.39
N ALA A 169 20.95 26.79 14.44
CA ALA A 169 19.88 27.02 13.50
C ALA A 169 19.65 25.79 12.59
N ALA A 170 20.73 25.24 12.04
CA ALA A 170 20.65 24.03 11.19
C ALA A 170 20.08 22.81 11.94
N TYR A 171 20.38 22.69 13.24
CA TYR A 171 19.78 21.65 14.10
C TYR A 171 18.27 21.85 14.24
N ASN A 172 17.82 23.08 14.53
CA ASN A 172 16.40 23.38 14.61
C ASN A 172 15.66 23.13 13.28
N ASP A 173 16.26 23.51 12.14
CA ASP A 173 15.71 23.26 10.81
C ASP A 173 15.60 21.76 10.51
N ALA A 174 16.60 21.00 10.94
CA ALA A 174 16.57 19.54 10.80
C ALA A 174 15.43 18.92 11.63
N LEU A 175 15.24 19.32 12.89
CA LEU A 175 14.12 18.88 13.73
C LEU A 175 12.76 19.29 13.16
N GLU A 176 12.68 20.48 12.54
CA GLU A 176 11.46 20.90 11.86
C GLU A 176 11.10 19.99 10.68
N SER A 177 12.11 19.61 9.91
CA SER A 177 11.95 18.67 8.78
C SER A 177 11.55 17.26 9.21
N VAL A 178 11.92 16.81 10.42
CA VAL A 178 11.43 15.54 11.01
C VAL A 178 9.93 15.60 11.27
N GLY A 179 9.43 16.74 11.69
CA GLY A 179 8.02 16.97 12.03
C GLY A 179 7.65 16.49 13.43
N THR A 180 6.53 17.02 13.93
CA THR A 180 6.04 16.73 15.30
C THR A 180 5.78 15.26 15.56
N ASP A 181 5.18 14.58 14.57
CA ASP A 181 4.84 13.15 14.67
C ASP A 181 6.10 12.28 14.74
N GLY A 182 7.10 12.58 13.89
CA GLY A 182 8.38 11.87 13.90
C GLY A 182 9.13 12.07 15.20
N LEU A 183 9.16 13.30 15.73
CA LEU A 183 9.77 13.60 17.03
C LEU A 183 9.08 12.88 18.19
N ALA A 184 7.74 12.77 18.14
CA ALA A 184 6.99 12.04 19.16
C ALA A 184 7.34 10.55 19.15
N LEU A 185 7.46 9.94 17.98
CA LEU A 185 7.86 8.53 17.83
C LEU A 185 9.29 8.31 18.38
N LEU A 186 10.23 9.15 18.02
CA LEU A 186 11.62 9.06 18.49
C LEU A 186 11.70 9.18 20.03
N ARG A 187 10.95 10.10 20.62
CA ARG A 187 10.90 10.28 22.08
C ARG A 187 10.26 9.11 22.82
N GLN A 188 9.30 8.43 22.20
CA GLN A 188 8.63 7.25 22.77
C GLN A 188 9.50 5.99 22.72
N TRP A 189 10.44 5.91 21.79
CA TRP A 189 11.25 4.73 21.55
C TRP A 189 11.95 4.17 22.79
N PRO A 190 12.65 4.95 23.63
CA PRO A 190 13.32 4.40 24.80
C PRO A 190 12.37 3.69 25.75
N THR A 191 11.17 4.23 25.94
CA THR A 191 10.12 3.61 26.77
C THR A 191 9.59 2.32 26.14
N MET A 192 9.36 2.31 24.83
CA MET A 192 8.94 1.12 24.09
C MET A 192 9.99 0.02 24.15
N ALA A 193 11.23 0.34 23.84
CA ALA A 193 12.34 -0.60 23.88
C ALA A 193 12.53 -1.17 25.28
N LYS A 194 12.45 -0.34 26.32
CA LYS A 194 12.54 -0.76 27.71
C LYS A 194 11.40 -1.71 28.07
N SER A 195 10.16 -1.39 27.73
CA SER A 195 9.01 -2.25 28.05
C SER A 195 9.13 -3.66 27.44
N ALA A 196 9.81 -3.80 26.30
CA ALA A 196 10.06 -5.08 25.64
C ALA A 196 11.31 -5.81 26.15
N THR A 197 12.26 -5.10 26.78
CA THR A 197 13.50 -5.67 27.32
C THR A 197 13.48 -5.89 28.83
N ASP A 198 12.55 -5.29 29.55
CA ASP A 198 12.34 -5.56 30.97
C ASP A 198 11.94 -7.04 31.17
N ASP A 199 12.14 -7.60 32.36
CA ASP A 199 11.82 -8.99 32.65
C ASP A 199 10.33 -9.32 32.43
N GLN A 200 9.45 -8.37 32.75
CA GLN A 200 8.02 -8.52 32.62
C GLN A 200 7.38 -7.35 31.87
N PHE A 201 6.36 -7.66 31.10
CA PHE A 201 5.49 -6.64 30.52
C PHE A 201 4.20 -6.50 31.33
N THR A 202 3.65 -5.29 31.34
CA THR A 202 2.35 -5.01 31.96
C THR A 202 1.50 -4.20 30.98
N TYR A 203 0.22 -4.58 30.87
CA TYR A 203 -0.76 -3.78 30.13
C TYR A 203 -2.13 -3.86 30.79
N THR A 204 -2.95 -2.83 30.59
CA THR A 204 -4.26 -2.74 31.23
C THR A 204 -5.36 -3.01 30.22
N VAL A 205 -6.25 -3.97 30.51
CA VAL A 205 -7.45 -4.27 29.72
C VAL A 205 -8.69 -4.15 30.61
N ARG A 206 -9.59 -3.27 30.26
CA ARG A 206 -10.84 -3.03 30.99
C ARG A 206 -10.63 -2.84 32.51
N GLY A 207 -9.59 -2.09 32.89
CA GLY A 207 -9.25 -1.81 34.27
C GLY A 207 -8.53 -2.95 35.02
N LYS A 208 -8.26 -4.07 34.38
CA LYS A 208 -7.42 -5.15 34.94
C LYS A 208 -6.01 -5.05 34.37
N GLU A 209 -5.04 -5.06 35.28
CA GLU A 209 -3.63 -5.14 34.93
C GLU A 209 -3.28 -6.58 34.59
N ILE A 210 -2.73 -6.80 33.39
CA ILE A 210 -2.22 -8.09 32.93
C ILE A 210 -0.71 -8.01 32.91
N ARG A 211 -0.06 -8.97 33.55
CA ARG A 211 1.41 -9.10 33.58
C ARG A 211 1.81 -10.40 32.92
N GLY A 212 2.97 -10.39 32.28
CA GLY A 212 3.55 -11.58 31.70
C GLY A 212 5.06 -11.42 31.53
N ASP A 213 5.75 -12.52 31.27
CA ASP A 213 7.20 -12.51 31.09
C ASP A 213 7.57 -12.14 29.65
N ASN A 214 8.61 -11.30 29.48
CA ASN A 214 9.18 -10.94 28.18
C ASN A 214 10.17 -11.99 27.66
N TYR A 215 10.48 -13.02 28.43
CA TYR A 215 11.47 -14.02 28.08
C TYR A 215 10.91 -15.45 28.22
N VAL A 216 11.42 -16.35 27.41
CA VAL A 216 11.13 -17.78 27.47
C VAL A 216 12.44 -18.52 27.82
N PRO A 217 12.45 -19.38 28.86
CA PRO A 217 13.60 -20.23 29.16
C PRO A 217 13.66 -21.37 28.13
N THR A 218 14.84 -21.61 27.60
CA THR A 218 15.12 -22.77 26.74
C THR A 218 15.45 -24.01 27.56
N LEU A 219 15.46 -25.17 26.93
CA LEU A 219 15.90 -26.43 27.55
C LEU A 219 17.33 -26.37 28.09
N SER A 220 18.18 -25.52 27.52
CA SER A 220 19.56 -25.26 27.97
C SER A 220 19.65 -24.14 29.03
N HIS A 221 18.53 -23.75 29.63
CA HIS A 221 18.43 -22.67 30.64
C HIS A 221 18.83 -21.27 30.16
N ASN A 222 18.95 -21.05 28.84
CA ASN A 222 19.15 -19.71 28.29
C ASN A 222 17.81 -18.98 28.24
N ARG A 223 17.84 -17.67 28.49
CA ARG A 223 16.65 -16.80 28.39
C ARG A 223 16.61 -16.18 27.00
N VAL A 224 15.57 -16.45 26.23
CA VAL A 224 15.34 -15.88 24.90
C VAL A 224 14.22 -14.84 24.97
N PRO A 225 14.42 -13.61 24.48
CA PRO A 225 13.38 -12.59 24.51
C PRO A 225 12.22 -12.97 23.56
N LYS A 226 10.99 -12.69 23.97
CA LYS A 226 9.80 -12.88 23.13
C LYS A 226 9.78 -11.92 21.94
N LEU A 227 10.43 -10.75 22.10
CA LEU A 227 10.56 -9.73 21.07
C LEU A 227 12.03 -9.37 20.87
N ALA A 228 12.52 -9.45 19.66
CA ALA A 228 13.86 -9.00 19.30
C ALA A 228 13.86 -7.49 19.03
N VAL A 229 14.23 -6.70 20.04
CA VAL A 229 14.31 -5.24 19.90
C VAL A 229 15.50 -4.88 19.03
N PRO A 230 15.31 -4.19 17.88
CA PRO A 230 16.39 -3.81 17.00
C PRO A 230 17.28 -2.73 17.64
N ARG A 231 18.55 -2.73 17.24
CA ARG A 231 19.53 -1.71 17.62
C ARG A 231 19.74 -0.79 16.42
N PHE A 232 19.61 0.49 16.65
CA PHE A 232 19.80 1.52 15.62
C PHE A 232 21.11 2.23 15.79
N ARG A 233 21.69 2.70 14.70
CA ARG A 233 22.89 3.51 14.68
C ARG A 233 22.59 4.97 14.96
N ASP A 234 21.49 5.44 14.37
CA ASP A 234 21.10 6.84 14.48
C ASP A 234 19.56 7.02 14.54
N TRP A 235 19.13 8.26 14.77
CA TRP A 235 17.73 8.62 14.80
C TRP A 235 17.02 8.41 13.47
N GLY A 236 17.70 8.46 12.34
CA GLY A 236 17.12 8.24 11.03
C GLY A 236 16.78 6.78 10.79
N GLU A 237 17.69 5.82 11.11
CA GLU A 237 17.40 4.39 11.05
C GLU A 237 16.21 4.06 11.97
N GLN A 238 16.22 4.60 13.19
CA GLN A 238 15.15 4.42 14.16
C GLN A 238 13.80 4.96 13.65
N LEU A 239 13.80 6.17 13.06
CA LEU A 239 12.59 6.76 12.52
C LEU A 239 12.07 5.99 11.30
N THR A 240 12.95 5.50 10.44
CA THR A 240 12.59 4.63 9.31
C THR A 240 11.86 3.38 9.80
N PHE A 241 12.40 2.71 10.82
CA PHE A 241 11.78 1.55 11.43
C PHE A 241 10.39 1.90 11.99
N LEU A 242 10.29 2.96 12.79
CA LEU A 242 9.04 3.36 13.43
C LEU A 242 7.95 3.78 12.44
N MET A 243 8.31 4.31 11.29
CA MET A 243 7.36 4.79 10.29
C MET A 243 7.04 3.78 9.19
N LYS A 244 7.98 2.90 8.81
CA LYS A 244 7.79 1.92 7.71
C LYS A 244 7.42 0.53 8.21
N GLU A 245 8.09 0.06 9.24
CA GLU A 245 8.05 -1.33 9.69
C GLU A 245 7.07 -1.55 10.84
N ASN A 246 6.44 -0.47 11.30
CA ASN A 246 5.59 -0.55 12.47
C ASN A 246 4.18 -1.03 12.09
N LEU A 247 3.86 -2.25 12.49
CA LEU A 247 2.54 -2.86 12.36
C LEU A 247 1.76 -2.78 13.68
N PRO A 248 0.46 -3.15 13.71
CA PRO A 248 -0.34 -3.11 14.91
C PRO A 248 0.38 -3.76 16.09
N GLY A 249 0.66 -2.98 17.14
CA GLY A 249 1.44 -3.43 18.28
C GLY A 249 2.84 -2.85 18.40
N GLN A 250 3.20 -1.90 17.54
CA GLN A 250 4.41 -1.06 17.60
C GLN A 250 5.71 -1.71 17.12
N PHE A 251 5.75 -3.03 16.94
CA PHE A 251 6.88 -3.74 16.37
C PHE A 251 6.44 -4.52 15.13
N PRO A 252 7.30 -4.63 14.10
CA PRO A 252 6.97 -5.41 12.93
C PRO A 252 6.93 -6.90 13.28
N PHE A 253 6.20 -7.65 12.49
CA PHE A 253 6.10 -9.10 12.58
C PHE A 253 7.45 -9.81 12.73
N THR A 254 8.48 -9.35 11.99
CA THR A 254 9.82 -9.93 12.01
C THR A 254 10.57 -9.77 13.34
N ALA A 255 10.13 -8.89 14.22
CA ALA A 255 10.71 -8.71 15.54
C ALA A 255 10.19 -9.74 16.58
N GLY A 256 9.10 -10.44 16.29
CA GLY A 256 8.52 -11.44 17.16
C GLY A 256 9.33 -12.76 17.13
N VAL A 257 9.70 -13.28 18.29
CA VAL A 257 10.40 -14.57 18.45
C VAL A 257 9.46 -15.60 19.08
N TYR A 258 8.69 -15.20 20.09
CA TYR A 258 7.69 -16.04 20.75
C TYR A 258 6.38 -15.28 20.95
N PRO A 259 5.21 -15.96 20.98
CA PRO A 259 3.92 -15.33 21.22
C PRO A 259 3.79 -14.79 22.64
N TYR A 260 3.09 -13.67 22.78
CA TYR A 260 2.78 -13.07 24.09
C TYR A 260 1.52 -13.64 24.75
N ARG A 261 0.53 -14.05 23.95
CA ARG A 261 -0.80 -14.41 24.46
C ARG A 261 -1.14 -15.88 24.35
N ARG A 262 -0.53 -16.60 23.43
CA ARG A 262 -0.80 -18.01 23.14
C ARG A 262 0.51 -18.77 23.14
N GLU A 263 0.85 -19.34 24.27
CA GLU A 263 2.16 -19.98 24.50
C GLU A 263 2.38 -21.24 23.66
N GLU A 264 1.32 -21.87 23.15
CA GLU A 264 1.36 -23.10 22.36
C GLU A 264 1.27 -22.86 20.84
N GLU A 265 1.15 -21.62 20.38
CA GLU A 265 1.07 -21.31 18.94
C GLU A 265 2.44 -20.96 18.34
N ASP A 266 2.63 -21.41 17.09
CA ASP A 266 3.78 -21.06 16.27
C ASP A 266 3.93 -19.51 16.19
N PRO A 267 5.15 -18.97 16.34
CA PRO A 267 5.43 -17.54 16.22
C PRO A 267 4.92 -16.90 14.91
N THR A 268 4.81 -17.69 13.84
CA THR A 268 4.25 -17.24 12.55
C THR A 268 2.75 -16.89 12.60
N ARG A 269 2.05 -17.25 13.66
CA ARG A 269 0.62 -16.97 13.88
C ARG A 269 0.35 -15.89 14.90
N MET A 270 1.34 -15.08 15.27
CA MET A 270 1.19 -14.04 16.28
C MET A 270 0.29 -12.86 15.87
N PHE A 271 -0.05 -12.74 14.61
CA PHE A 271 -0.76 -11.60 14.01
C PHE A 271 -2.04 -12.02 13.31
#